data_509ebd503eec7efcb9cb0e78e1d8ea71
#
_entry.id   509ebd503eec7efcb9cb0e78e1d8ea71
#
_cell.length_a   1.000
_cell.length_b   1.000
_cell.length_c   1.000
_cell.angle_alpha   90.00
_cell.angle_beta   90.00
_cell.angle_gamma   90.00
#
_symmetry.space_group_name_H-M   'P 1'
#
loop_
_entity.id
_entity.type
_entity.pdbx_description
1 polymer ?
#
loop_
_entity_poly.entity_id
_entity_poly.type
_entity_poly.pdbx_seq_one_letter_code
_entity_poly.pdbx_strand_id
1 'polypeptide(L)'
;MFGAKLRFFIEFLKYLLRLFNINPYICMTRLYINPINNLNHMSQKRVYTFGNGLAEGKADMRNLLGGKGANLAEMNLIGVPVPPGFTITTDVCNEYYEVGKDKVVELLKDDVMKAVANIETLMNSKFGDVENPLLVSVRSGARASMPGMMDTILNLGLNDEVVEGMIRKTGNARFAWDSYRRFVQMYGDVVLGMKPVNKEDIDPFEAIIEEVKEAKGVKLDNELEVADLQELVKKFKAAVKEQTGKDFPNDSYEQLWGAICAVFDSWMNDRAILYRKMEGIPAEWGTAVNVQAMVFGNMGDTSATGVCFSRDAGNGENLFNGEYLINAQGEDVVAGIRTPQQITKIGSQRWAERAGISEEERVAKYPSMEEAMPEIYKELDMLQNKLENHYRDMQDMEFTVQEGKLWFLQTRNGKRTGSAMVKIAMDLVREGLIDEKTALLRCEPNKLDELLHPVFDKAALKSAKVLTRGLPASPGAATGQIV
;
A
#
# COMPACT_ATOMS: atom_id res chain seq x y z
N MET A 1 11.32 -37.90 35.16
CA MET A 1 12.06 -37.28 34.08
C MET A 1 11.87 -35.74 33.99
N PHE A 2 10.72 -35.18 34.33
CA PHE A 2 10.45 -33.76 34.32
C PHE A 2 11.23 -32.93 35.38
N GLY A 3 11.39 -33.47 36.58
CA GLY A 3 12.09 -32.80 37.69
C GLY A 3 13.60 -32.60 37.50
N ALA A 4 14.27 -33.51 36.78
CA ALA A 4 15.71 -33.42 36.50
C ALA A 4 16.01 -32.32 35.42
N LYS A 5 15.16 -32.19 34.40
CA LYS A 5 15.30 -31.17 33.36
C LYS A 5 15.03 -29.74 33.91
N LEU A 6 14.08 -29.62 34.83
CA LEU A 6 13.76 -28.34 35.47
C LEU A 6 14.89 -27.89 36.42
N ARG A 7 15.50 -28.81 37.18
CA ARG A 7 16.68 -28.51 38.00
C ARG A 7 17.88 -28.09 37.16
N PHE A 8 18.15 -28.77 36.05
CA PHE A 8 19.24 -28.40 35.15
C PHE A 8 19.04 -27.03 34.54
N PHE A 9 17.81 -26.71 34.14
CA PHE A 9 17.45 -25.40 33.58
C PHE A 9 17.61 -24.26 34.62
N ILE A 10 17.21 -24.49 35.88
CA ILE A 10 17.36 -23.52 36.97
C ILE A 10 18.85 -23.28 37.29
N GLU A 11 19.67 -24.31 37.33
CA GLU A 11 21.11 -24.16 37.59
C GLU A 11 21.84 -23.51 36.40
N PHE A 12 21.45 -23.81 35.16
CA PHE A 12 21.95 -23.13 33.97
C PHE A 12 21.58 -21.63 33.93
N LEU A 13 20.35 -21.29 34.33
CA LEU A 13 19.90 -19.89 34.46
C LEU A 13 20.70 -19.13 35.55
N LYS A 14 20.96 -19.76 36.71
CA LYS A 14 21.81 -19.20 37.77
C LYS A 14 23.25 -19.00 37.30
N TYR A 15 23.78 -19.90 36.49
CA TYR A 15 25.11 -19.78 35.91
C TYR A 15 25.18 -18.58 34.92
N LEU A 16 24.22 -18.42 34.04
CA LEU A 16 24.10 -17.26 33.13
C LEU A 16 23.98 -15.94 33.88
N LEU A 17 23.14 -15.87 34.92
CA LEU A 17 22.95 -14.67 35.72
C LEU A 17 24.26 -14.24 36.46
N ARG A 18 25.09 -15.22 36.85
CA ARG A 18 26.41 -14.93 37.44
C ARG A 18 27.41 -14.45 36.39
N LEU A 19 27.40 -15.05 35.20
CA LEU A 19 28.30 -14.66 34.10
C LEU A 19 28.10 -13.22 33.63
N PHE A 20 26.86 -12.74 33.64
CA PHE A 20 26.50 -11.40 33.20
C PHE A 20 26.32 -10.37 34.35
N ASN A 21 26.67 -10.76 35.56
CA ASN A 21 26.57 -9.89 36.76
C ASN A 21 25.16 -9.28 36.97
N ILE A 22 24.10 -10.05 36.58
CA ILE A 22 22.70 -9.64 36.70
C ILE A 22 22.16 -10.08 38.09
N ASN A 23 21.65 -9.12 38.85
CA ASN A 23 21.06 -9.40 40.16
C ASN A 23 19.80 -10.25 40.01
N PRO A 24 19.74 -11.48 40.58
CA PRO A 24 18.61 -12.39 40.43
C PRO A 24 17.28 -11.84 40.95
N TYR A 25 17.28 -10.89 41.84
CA TYR A 25 16.08 -10.23 42.35
C TYR A 25 15.42 -9.30 41.31
N ILE A 26 16.18 -8.74 40.34
CA ILE A 26 15.64 -7.91 39.28
C ILE A 26 14.94 -8.77 38.21
N CYS A 27 15.38 -10.00 38.00
CA CYS A 27 14.77 -10.92 37.06
C CYS A 27 13.44 -11.51 37.57
N MET A 28 13.33 -11.78 38.86
CA MET A 28 12.08 -12.27 39.47
C MET A 28 11.02 -11.17 39.61
N THR A 29 11.38 -9.94 39.91
CA THR A 29 10.44 -8.81 39.96
C THR A 29 9.86 -8.47 38.57
N ARG A 30 10.62 -8.66 37.48
CA ARG A 30 10.08 -8.49 36.11
C ARG A 30 9.13 -9.60 35.68
N LEU A 31 9.28 -10.83 36.17
CA LEU A 31 8.38 -11.95 35.89
C LEU A 31 7.06 -11.89 36.70
N TYR A 32 7.04 -11.20 37.85
CA TYR A 32 5.84 -11.04 38.68
C TYR A 32 5.06 -9.72 38.47
N ILE A 33 5.62 -8.75 37.71
CA ILE A 33 4.97 -7.45 37.44
C ILE A 33 4.12 -7.50 36.14
N ASN A 34 4.22 -8.56 35.34
CA ASN A 34 3.47 -8.67 34.09
C ASN A 34 1.95 -8.91 34.18
N PRO A 35 1.31 -9.38 35.28
CA PRO A 35 -0.14 -9.44 35.33
C PRO A 35 -0.82 -8.11 35.74
N ILE A 36 -0.06 -7.09 36.21
CA ILE A 36 -0.64 -5.81 36.63
C ILE A 36 -0.62 -4.76 35.51
N ASN A 37 0.24 -4.91 34.50
CA ASN A 37 0.28 -4.00 33.34
C ASN A 37 -0.88 -4.20 32.34
N ASN A 38 -1.62 -5.29 32.40
CA ASN A 38 -2.79 -5.51 31.55
C ASN A 38 -4.03 -4.69 31.98
N LEU A 39 -4.02 -4.06 33.17
CA LEU A 39 -5.11 -3.17 33.61
C LEU A 39 -4.91 -1.71 33.21
N ASN A 40 -3.71 -1.31 32.76
CA ASN A 40 -3.44 0.05 32.28
C ASN A 40 -3.65 0.23 30.76
N HIS A 41 -4.05 -0.79 30.01
CA HIS A 41 -4.35 -0.68 28.57
C HIS A 41 -5.69 0.05 28.28
N MET A 42 -6.50 0.33 29.30
CA MET A 42 -7.83 0.95 29.12
C MET A 42 -7.80 2.47 28.91
N SER A 43 -6.62 3.13 28.88
CA SER A 43 -6.52 4.58 28.64
C SER A 43 -5.61 4.95 27.46
N GLN A 44 -5.10 3.99 26.71
CA GLN A 44 -4.19 4.29 25.59
C GLN A 44 -5.00 4.75 24.36
N LYS A 45 -4.58 5.86 23.77
CA LYS A 45 -5.16 6.41 22.56
C LYS A 45 -5.11 5.37 21.42
N ARG A 46 -6.27 5.11 20.78
CA ARG A 46 -6.44 4.08 19.76
C ARG A 46 -6.46 4.63 18.33
N VAL A 47 -6.83 5.90 18.17
CA VAL A 47 -7.02 6.56 16.88
C VAL A 47 -6.16 7.81 16.80
N TYR A 48 -5.34 7.90 15.73
CA TYR A 48 -4.37 8.97 15.50
C TYR A 48 -4.68 9.67 14.18
N THR A 49 -5.04 10.94 14.23
CA THR A 49 -5.41 11.73 13.05
C THR A 49 -4.19 12.38 12.39
N PHE A 50 -4.29 12.63 11.07
CA PHE A 50 -3.34 13.42 10.29
C PHE A 50 -4.05 14.19 9.17
N GLY A 51 -3.53 15.35 8.80
CA GLY A 51 -4.06 16.19 7.73
C GLY A 51 -3.65 17.66 7.90
N ASN A 52 -3.56 18.38 6.79
CA ASN A 52 -3.29 19.81 6.74
C ASN A 52 -2.05 20.28 7.55
N GLY A 53 -0.95 19.55 7.44
CA GLY A 53 0.32 19.87 8.14
C GLY A 53 0.34 19.48 9.61
N LEU A 54 -0.70 18.85 10.14
CA LEU A 54 -0.80 18.39 11.53
C LEU A 54 -0.94 16.86 11.58
N ALA A 55 -0.27 16.22 12.55
CA ALA A 55 -0.44 14.81 12.83
C ALA A 55 -0.21 14.52 14.31
N GLU A 56 -0.96 13.57 14.83
CA GLU A 56 -0.81 13.10 16.21
C GLU A 56 0.24 11.98 16.33
N GLY A 57 0.63 11.38 15.19
CA GLY A 57 1.68 10.38 15.07
C GLY A 57 2.92 10.92 14.38
N LYS A 58 3.99 10.11 14.34
CA LYS A 58 5.28 10.40 13.66
C LYS A 58 6.01 9.10 13.28
N ALA A 59 7.11 9.21 12.53
CA ALA A 59 7.84 8.07 11.95
C ALA A 59 8.34 7.03 12.98
N ASP A 60 8.72 7.45 14.20
CA ASP A 60 9.22 6.56 15.25
C ASP A 60 8.12 5.72 15.90
N MET A 61 6.85 6.07 15.70
CA MET A 61 5.68 5.32 16.21
C MET A 61 5.30 4.13 15.33
N ARG A 62 6.21 3.61 14.51
CA ARG A 62 5.96 2.51 13.57
C ARG A 62 5.42 1.25 14.23
N ASN A 63 5.80 0.99 15.49
CA ASN A 63 5.28 -0.17 16.22
C ASN A 63 3.79 -0.03 16.56
N LEU A 64 3.29 1.18 16.71
CA LEU A 64 1.92 1.48 17.08
C LEU A 64 1.03 1.78 15.86
N LEU A 65 1.55 2.56 14.91
CA LEU A 65 0.79 3.03 13.73
C LEU A 65 1.01 2.17 12.48
N GLY A 66 1.87 1.14 12.58
CA GLY A 66 2.36 0.43 11.42
C GLY A 66 3.27 1.30 10.54
N GLY A 67 3.88 0.70 9.52
CA GLY A 67 4.77 1.44 8.62
C GLY A 67 4.03 2.51 7.80
N LYS A 68 2.83 2.21 7.32
CA LYS A 68 2.03 3.13 6.50
C LYS A 68 1.52 4.31 7.32
N GLY A 69 0.88 4.06 8.46
CA GLY A 69 0.33 5.14 9.31
C GLY A 69 1.41 6.08 9.85
N ALA A 70 2.54 5.54 10.30
CA ALA A 70 3.67 6.35 10.77
C ALA A 70 4.24 7.25 9.66
N ASN A 71 4.40 6.73 8.44
CA ASN A 71 4.91 7.51 7.32
C ASN A 71 3.89 8.54 6.78
N LEU A 72 2.57 8.23 6.78
CA LEU A 72 1.53 9.21 6.43
C LEU A 72 1.54 10.40 7.41
N ALA A 73 1.64 10.12 8.71
CA ALA A 73 1.77 11.16 9.73
C ALA A 73 3.04 11.99 9.53
N GLU A 74 4.20 11.36 9.33
CA GLU A 74 5.47 12.03 9.14
C GLU A 74 5.50 12.90 7.89
N MET A 75 5.06 12.37 6.74
CA MET A 75 4.95 13.14 5.49
C MET A 75 4.13 14.41 5.70
N ASN A 76 3.00 14.29 6.40
CA ASN A 76 2.13 15.42 6.69
C ASN A 76 2.84 16.46 7.57
N LEU A 77 3.57 16.05 8.64
CA LEU A 77 4.32 16.94 9.53
C LEU A 77 5.42 17.70 8.80
N ILE A 78 6.09 17.08 7.85
CA ILE A 78 7.14 17.75 7.05
C ILE A 78 6.58 18.52 5.86
N GLY A 79 5.25 18.66 5.72
CA GLY A 79 4.60 19.48 4.70
C GLY A 79 4.61 18.86 3.31
N VAL A 80 4.59 17.53 3.20
CA VAL A 80 4.26 16.81 1.96
C VAL A 80 2.74 16.73 1.87
N PRO A 81 2.12 17.02 0.71
CA PRO A 81 0.68 16.97 0.56
C PRO A 81 0.16 15.53 0.66
N VAL A 82 -0.52 15.23 1.75
CA VAL A 82 -1.12 13.92 2.05
C VAL A 82 -2.61 14.11 2.24
N PRO A 83 -3.48 13.31 1.59
CA PRO A 83 -4.92 13.36 1.89
C PRO A 83 -5.16 13.09 3.38
N PRO A 84 -6.01 13.87 4.07
CA PRO A 84 -6.25 13.70 5.49
C PRO A 84 -6.82 12.33 5.82
N GLY A 85 -6.55 11.86 7.03
CA GLY A 85 -6.98 10.54 7.47
C GLY A 85 -6.73 10.29 8.95
N PHE A 86 -6.87 9.04 9.34
CA PHE A 86 -6.50 8.56 10.66
C PHE A 86 -6.02 7.11 10.62
N THR A 87 -5.28 6.74 11.65
CA THR A 87 -4.76 5.40 11.85
C THR A 87 -5.32 4.81 13.13
N ILE A 88 -5.95 3.64 13.06
CA ILE A 88 -6.28 2.79 14.20
C ILE A 88 -5.06 1.91 14.49
N THR A 89 -4.62 1.85 15.74
CA THR A 89 -3.33 1.27 16.13
C THR A 89 -3.26 -0.26 15.98
N THR A 90 -2.04 -0.78 15.91
CA THR A 90 -1.77 -2.22 15.86
C THR A 90 -2.26 -2.96 17.11
N ASP A 91 -2.28 -2.29 18.27
CA ASP A 91 -2.74 -2.88 19.53
C ASP A 91 -4.24 -3.19 19.49
N VAL A 92 -5.03 -2.38 18.77
CA VAL A 92 -6.45 -2.65 18.55
C VAL A 92 -6.67 -3.94 17.74
N CYS A 93 -5.76 -4.30 16.83
CA CYS A 93 -5.83 -5.58 16.13
C CYS A 93 -5.74 -6.76 17.12
N ASN A 94 -4.87 -6.68 18.12
CA ASN A 94 -4.78 -7.70 19.16
C ASN A 94 -6.05 -7.70 20.05
N GLU A 95 -6.52 -6.52 20.48
CA GLU A 95 -7.81 -6.40 21.19
C GLU A 95 -8.97 -7.03 20.38
N TYR A 96 -8.99 -6.85 19.04
CA TYR A 96 -10.00 -7.40 18.15
C TYR A 96 -10.10 -8.94 18.25
N TYR A 97 -8.96 -9.62 18.31
CA TYR A 97 -8.91 -11.08 18.47
C TYR A 97 -9.15 -11.55 19.91
N GLU A 98 -8.93 -10.70 20.91
CA GLU A 98 -9.16 -11.03 22.32
C GLU A 98 -10.61 -10.86 22.74
N VAL A 99 -11.25 -9.73 22.39
CA VAL A 99 -12.59 -9.37 22.90
C VAL A 99 -13.70 -9.50 21.84
N GLY A 100 -13.33 -9.70 20.59
CA GLY A 100 -14.24 -9.88 19.46
C GLY A 100 -14.68 -8.58 18.77
N LYS A 101 -15.19 -8.75 17.56
CA LYS A 101 -15.58 -7.68 16.63
C LYS A 101 -16.50 -6.63 17.24
N ASP A 102 -17.64 -7.05 17.78
CA ASP A 102 -18.67 -6.13 18.24
C ASP A 102 -18.18 -5.24 19.39
N LYS A 103 -17.37 -5.82 20.29
CA LYS A 103 -16.80 -5.08 21.41
C LYS A 103 -15.78 -4.05 20.97
N VAL A 104 -14.90 -4.39 20.01
CA VAL A 104 -13.93 -3.43 19.49
C VAL A 104 -14.61 -2.29 18.73
N VAL A 105 -15.66 -2.59 17.95
CA VAL A 105 -16.45 -1.55 17.28
C VAL A 105 -17.06 -0.59 18.31
N GLU A 106 -17.65 -1.10 19.40
CA GLU A 106 -18.19 -0.28 20.50
C GLU A 106 -17.09 0.62 21.10
N LEU A 107 -15.91 0.07 21.39
CA LEU A 107 -14.79 0.80 21.98
C LEU A 107 -14.20 1.90 21.09
N LEU A 108 -14.26 1.73 19.77
CA LEU A 108 -13.71 2.67 18.79
C LEU A 108 -14.72 3.71 18.31
N LYS A 109 -16.03 3.49 18.52
CA LYS A 109 -17.08 4.25 17.86
C LYS A 109 -16.92 5.76 17.96
N ASP A 110 -16.73 6.28 19.16
CA ASP A 110 -16.65 7.72 19.39
C ASP A 110 -15.38 8.33 18.79
N ASP A 111 -14.25 7.64 18.89
CA ASP A 111 -12.98 8.12 18.37
C ASP A 111 -12.94 8.09 16.84
N VAL A 112 -13.48 7.04 16.21
CA VAL A 112 -13.60 6.94 14.74
C VAL A 112 -14.58 8.00 14.22
N MET A 113 -15.73 8.22 14.86
CA MET A 113 -16.68 9.25 14.44
C MET A 113 -16.06 10.66 14.50
N LYS A 114 -15.29 10.98 15.56
CA LYS A 114 -14.55 12.25 15.65
C LYS A 114 -13.48 12.37 14.57
N ALA A 115 -12.78 11.28 14.28
CA ALA A 115 -11.75 11.27 13.25
C ALA A 115 -12.34 11.44 11.83
N VAL A 116 -13.49 10.83 11.53
CA VAL A 116 -14.23 11.06 10.27
C VAL A 116 -14.66 12.52 10.17
N ALA A 117 -15.26 13.11 11.22
CA ALA A 117 -15.65 14.52 11.24
C ALA A 117 -14.45 15.47 11.01
N ASN A 118 -13.25 15.11 11.49
CA ASN A 118 -12.04 15.86 11.16
C ASN A 118 -11.68 15.79 9.67
N ILE A 119 -11.76 14.60 9.03
CA ILE A 119 -11.54 14.48 7.58
C ILE A 119 -12.58 15.30 6.82
N GLU A 120 -13.86 15.24 7.20
CA GLU A 120 -14.95 16.00 6.59
C GLU A 120 -14.65 17.51 6.60
N THR A 121 -14.19 18.00 7.75
CA THR A 121 -13.81 19.42 7.90
C THR A 121 -12.65 19.80 6.98
N LEU A 122 -11.59 18.97 6.95
CA LEU A 122 -10.39 19.24 6.16
C LEU A 122 -10.62 19.12 4.65
N MET A 123 -11.54 18.23 4.23
CA MET A 123 -11.90 18.04 2.81
C MET A 123 -13.07 18.90 2.37
N ASN A 124 -13.70 19.62 3.30
CA ASN A 124 -14.94 20.40 3.04
C ASN A 124 -15.99 19.54 2.30
N SER A 125 -16.18 18.30 2.75
CA SER A 125 -17.13 17.33 2.18
C SER A 125 -17.59 16.39 3.29
N LYS A 126 -18.66 15.61 3.09
CA LYS A 126 -19.26 14.83 4.14
C LYS A 126 -19.41 13.35 3.76
N PHE A 127 -19.07 12.49 4.68
CA PHE A 127 -19.13 11.04 4.48
C PHE A 127 -20.61 10.57 4.47
N GLY A 128 -21.00 9.90 3.38
CA GLY A 128 -22.38 9.48 3.14
C GLY A 128 -23.34 10.59 2.71
N ASP A 129 -22.85 11.79 2.44
CA ASP A 129 -23.69 12.91 1.96
C ASP A 129 -23.96 12.76 0.46
N VAL A 130 -25.22 13.02 0.07
CA VAL A 130 -25.67 12.90 -1.32
C VAL A 130 -25.40 14.16 -2.17
N GLU A 131 -25.07 15.29 -1.56
CA GLU A 131 -24.80 16.54 -2.29
C GLU A 131 -23.31 16.82 -2.46
N ASN A 132 -22.51 16.60 -1.41
CA ASN A 132 -21.09 16.81 -1.42
C ASN A 132 -20.33 15.64 -0.80
N PRO A 133 -20.32 14.46 -1.43
CA PRO A 133 -19.81 13.25 -0.86
C PRO A 133 -18.29 13.30 -0.60
N LEU A 134 -17.90 12.78 0.57
CA LEU A 134 -16.57 12.35 0.91
C LEU A 134 -16.49 10.83 0.72
N LEU A 135 -15.50 10.36 -0.03
CA LEU A 135 -15.15 8.95 -0.06
C LEU A 135 -13.85 8.71 0.68
N VAL A 136 -13.70 7.53 1.26
CA VAL A 136 -12.49 7.14 1.98
C VAL A 136 -11.97 5.78 1.50
N SER A 137 -10.68 5.56 1.71
CA SER A 137 -10.03 4.24 1.60
C SER A 137 -9.78 3.66 2.98
N VAL A 138 -9.86 2.34 3.13
CA VAL A 138 -9.47 1.61 4.35
C VAL A 138 -8.37 0.63 3.97
N ARG A 139 -7.18 0.83 4.55
CA ARG A 139 -5.97 0.11 4.16
C ARG A 139 -5.24 -0.46 5.37
N SER A 140 -4.71 -1.67 5.23
CA SER A 140 -3.84 -2.27 6.24
C SER A 140 -2.50 -1.52 6.39
N GLY A 141 -1.92 -1.59 7.58
CA GLY A 141 -0.63 -0.97 7.88
C GLY A 141 0.16 -1.77 8.91
N ALA A 142 0.77 -2.91 8.51
CA ALA A 142 1.62 -3.68 9.39
C ALA A 142 2.95 -2.97 9.69
N ARG A 143 3.63 -3.37 10.79
CA ARG A 143 4.97 -2.88 11.15
C ARG A 143 6.02 -3.22 10.10
N ALA A 144 5.91 -4.41 9.50
CA ALA A 144 6.71 -4.85 8.37
C ALA A 144 5.93 -4.71 7.06
N SER A 145 6.63 -4.45 5.95
CA SER A 145 6.01 -4.41 4.62
C SER A 145 5.62 -5.83 4.19
N MET A 146 4.33 -6.04 3.93
CA MET A 146 3.76 -7.33 3.50
C MET A 146 2.93 -7.13 2.21
N PRO A 147 3.59 -6.91 1.04
CA PRO A 147 2.90 -6.56 -0.20
C PRO A 147 1.94 -7.66 -0.65
N GLY A 148 0.69 -7.31 -0.97
CA GLY A 148 -0.33 -8.25 -1.43
C GLY A 148 -0.87 -9.24 -0.41
N MET A 149 -0.39 -9.18 0.86
CA MET A 149 -0.79 -10.15 1.89
C MET A 149 -2.06 -9.75 2.64
N MET A 150 -2.35 -8.47 2.72
CA MET A 150 -3.50 -7.93 3.46
C MET A 150 -4.36 -7.08 2.54
N ASP A 151 -5.60 -6.88 2.95
CA ASP A 151 -6.62 -6.31 2.10
C ASP A 151 -6.68 -4.77 2.17
N THR A 152 -7.29 -4.18 1.14
CA THR A 152 -7.53 -2.75 0.95
C THR A 152 -8.93 -2.60 0.38
N ILE A 153 -9.68 -1.60 0.84
CA ILE A 153 -10.97 -1.23 0.29
C ILE A 153 -10.91 0.26 -0.11
N LEU A 154 -11.26 0.56 -1.36
CA LEU A 154 -11.29 1.90 -1.91
C LEU A 154 -12.73 2.37 -2.15
N ASN A 155 -12.93 3.66 -2.33
CA ASN A 155 -14.20 4.29 -2.70
C ASN A 155 -15.34 4.04 -1.70
N LEU A 156 -15.02 3.83 -0.41
CA LEU A 156 -16.00 3.66 0.64
C LEU A 156 -16.88 4.92 0.80
N GLY A 157 -18.15 4.70 1.01
CA GLY A 157 -19.16 5.75 1.13
C GLY A 157 -20.10 5.84 -0.07
N LEU A 158 -19.78 5.12 -1.18
CA LEU A 158 -20.67 5.05 -2.34
C LEU A 158 -21.89 4.16 -2.08
N ASN A 159 -23.02 4.63 -2.54
CA ASN A 159 -24.28 3.91 -2.61
C ASN A 159 -25.10 4.48 -3.78
N ASP A 160 -26.34 4.03 -3.95
CA ASP A 160 -27.19 4.41 -5.08
C ASP A 160 -27.53 5.91 -5.11
N GLU A 161 -27.55 6.59 -3.97
CA GLU A 161 -27.83 8.03 -3.87
C GLU A 161 -26.56 8.87 -3.97
N VAL A 162 -25.48 8.41 -3.32
CA VAL A 162 -24.18 9.11 -3.29
C VAL A 162 -23.51 9.15 -4.67
N VAL A 163 -23.68 8.11 -5.51
CA VAL A 163 -23.16 8.10 -6.87
C VAL A 163 -23.75 9.25 -7.71
N GLU A 164 -25.03 9.56 -7.55
CA GLU A 164 -25.66 10.70 -8.22
C GLU A 164 -25.10 12.04 -7.72
N GLY A 165 -24.77 12.15 -6.43
CA GLY A 165 -24.07 13.31 -5.87
C GLY A 165 -22.67 13.48 -6.46
N MET A 166 -21.93 12.37 -6.62
CA MET A 166 -20.64 12.40 -7.32
C MET A 166 -20.76 12.87 -8.76
N ILE A 167 -21.78 12.43 -9.50
CA ILE A 167 -22.04 12.90 -10.87
C ILE A 167 -22.26 14.40 -10.90
N ARG A 168 -23.11 14.91 -9.99
CA ARG A 168 -23.34 16.36 -9.89
C ARG A 168 -22.07 17.15 -9.57
N LYS A 169 -21.28 16.66 -8.64
CA LYS A 169 -20.04 17.29 -8.18
C LYS A 169 -18.93 17.32 -9.24
N THR A 170 -18.78 16.23 -9.99
CA THR A 170 -17.68 16.06 -10.93
C THR A 170 -18.04 16.33 -12.39
N GLY A 171 -19.34 16.33 -12.72
CA GLY A 171 -19.80 16.38 -14.11
C GLY A 171 -19.46 15.12 -14.93
N ASN A 172 -18.96 14.05 -14.29
CA ASN A 172 -18.45 12.87 -14.96
C ASN A 172 -19.17 11.60 -14.48
N ALA A 173 -20.26 11.25 -15.16
CA ALA A 173 -21.08 10.09 -14.81
C ALA A 173 -20.30 8.77 -14.96
N ARG A 174 -19.43 8.65 -16.00
CA ARG A 174 -18.65 7.44 -16.21
C ARG A 174 -17.68 7.19 -15.05
N PHE A 175 -16.97 8.21 -14.60
CA PHE A 175 -16.09 8.16 -13.45
C PHE A 175 -16.83 7.72 -12.18
N ALA A 176 -17.99 8.31 -11.90
CA ALA A 176 -18.76 8.01 -10.71
C ALA A 176 -19.25 6.55 -10.70
N TRP A 177 -19.80 6.07 -11.82
CA TRP A 177 -20.29 4.69 -11.94
C TRP A 177 -19.17 3.65 -11.98
N ASP A 178 -18.01 3.95 -12.61
CA ASP A 178 -16.85 3.06 -12.55
C ASP A 178 -16.29 2.95 -11.13
N SER A 179 -16.23 4.07 -10.39
CA SER A 179 -15.83 4.07 -8.98
C SER A 179 -16.79 3.24 -8.13
N TYR A 180 -18.10 3.31 -8.40
CA TYR A 180 -19.09 2.51 -7.69
C TYR A 180 -19.00 1.01 -8.04
N ARG A 181 -18.85 0.68 -9.32
CA ARG A 181 -18.61 -0.69 -9.76
C ARG A 181 -17.41 -1.31 -9.05
N ARG A 182 -16.26 -0.61 -9.05
CA ARG A 182 -15.03 -1.05 -8.37
C ARG A 182 -15.23 -1.21 -6.86
N PHE A 183 -15.98 -0.31 -6.25
CA PHE A 183 -16.27 -0.39 -4.81
C PHE A 183 -17.12 -1.63 -4.48
N VAL A 184 -18.19 -1.90 -5.22
CA VAL A 184 -19.07 -3.07 -4.98
C VAL A 184 -18.28 -4.37 -5.14
N GLN A 185 -17.45 -4.47 -6.20
CA GLN A 185 -16.56 -5.62 -6.43
C GLN A 185 -15.60 -5.81 -5.24
N MET A 186 -14.82 -4.79 -4.92
CA MET A 186 -13.81 -4.87 -3.87
C MET A 186 -14.41 -5.14 -2.48
N TYR A 187 -15.55 -4.52 -2.17
CA TYR A 187 -16.26 -4.76 -0.92
C TYR A 187 -16.83 -6.18 -0.85
N GLY A 188 -17.39 -6.67 -1.95
CA GLY A 188 -17.87 -8.05 -2.10
C GLY A 188 -16.77 -9.07 -1.85
N ASP A 189 -15.62 -8.87 -2.48
CA ASP A 189 -14.46 -9.76 -2.37
C ASP A 189 -13.86 -9.77 -0.96
N VAL A 190 -13.65 -8.58 -0.41
CA VAL A 190 -12.86 -8.41 0.82
C VAL A 190 -13.71 -8.50 2.08
N VAL A 191 -14.84 -7.80 2.10
CA VAL A 191 -15.68 -7.67 3.32
C VAL A 191 -16.72 -8.77 3.39
N LEU A 192 -17.31 -9.15 2.26
CA LEU A 192 -18.36 -10.16 2.20
C LEU A 192 -17.82 -11.56 1.88
N GLY A 193 -16.52 -11.68 1.61
CA GLY A 193 -15.83 -12.96 1.43
C GLY A 193 -16.19 -13.70 0.15
N MET A 194 -16.56 -12.98 -0.92
CA MET A 194 -16.97 -13.58 -2.20
C MET A 194 -15.81 -14.04 -3.07
N LYS A 195 -14.58 -13.77 -2.64
CA LYS A 195 -13.37 -14.18 -3.35
C LYS A 195 -13.30 -15.72 -3.47
N PRO A 196 -12.96 -16.27 -4.64
CA PRO A 196 -12.82 -17.71 -4.81
C PRO A 196 -11.84 -18.32 -3.81
N VAL A 197 -12.21 -19.45 -3.23
CA VAL A 197 -11.36 -20.19 -2.29
C VAL A 197 -10.24 -20.92 -3.04
N ASN A 198 -10.54 -21.51 -4.20
CA ASN A 198 -9.58 -22.21 -5.03
C ASN A 198 -9.10 -21.29 -6.17
N LYS A 199 -7.82 -21.41 -6.54
CA LYS A 199 -7.23 -20.64 -7.64
C LYS A 199 -7.81 -20.98 -9.04
N GLU A 200 -8.48 -22.12 -9.15
CA GLU A 200 -9.08 -22.59 -10.37
C GLU A 200 -10.52 -22.09 -10.55
N ASP A 201 -11.14 -21.58 -9.50
CA ASP A 201 -12.48 -21.03 -9.53
C ASP A 201 -12.44 -19.61 -10.13
N ILE A 202 -13.40 -19.31 -10.98
CA ILE A 202 -13.53 -17.98 -11.59
C ILE A 202 -14.14 -17.03 -10.55
N ASP A 203 -13.55 -15.85 -10.41
CA ASP A 203 -14.11 -14.79 -9.60
C ASP A 203 -15.50 -14.40 -10.13
N PRO A 204 -16.55 -14.40 -9.31
CA PRO A 204 -17.92 -14.16 -9.77
C PRO A 204 -18.10 -12.76 -10.38
N PHE A 205 -17.36 -11.75 -9.88
CA PHE A 205 -17.44 -10.41 -10.43
C PHE A 205 -16.71 -10.31 -11.77
N GLU A 206 -15.53 -10.94 -11.90
CA GLU A 206 -14.80 -11.00 -13.16
C GLU A 206 -15.61 -11.73 -14.25
N ALA A 207 -16.28 -12.82 -13.89
CA ALA A 207 -17.17 -13.52 -14.83
C ALA A 207 -18.29 -12.60 -15.37
N ILE A 208 -18.90 -11.80 -14.50
CA ILE A 208 -19.95 -10.83 -14.88
C ILE A 208 -19.37 -9.72 -15.76
N ILE A 209 -18.15 -9.21 -15.45
CA ILE A 209 -17.48 -8.20 -16.27
C ILE A 209 -17.23 -8.74 -17.69
N GLU A 210 -16.66 -9.93 -17.80
CA GLU A 210 -16.35 -10.53 -19.10
C GLU A 210 -17.63 -10.79 -19.93
N GLU A 211 -18.72 -11.25 -19.31
CA GLU A 211 -20.02 -11.41 -19.97
C GLU A 211 -20.50 -10.08 -20.58
N VAL A 212 -20.41 -8.96 -19.81
CA VAL A 212 -20.84 -7.66 -20.32
C VAL A 212 -19.92 -7.15 -21.43
N LYS A 213 -18.60 -7.32 -21.30
CA LYS A 213 -17.63 -6.96 -22.33
C LYS A 213 -17.86 -7.74 -23.63
N GLU A 214 -18.07 -9.05 -23.55
CA GLU A 214 -18.38 -9.89 -24.72
C GLU A 214 -19.67 -9.45 -25.41
N ALA A 215 -20.72 -9.18 -24.65
CA ALA A 215 -22.00 -8.70 -25.19
C ALA A 215 -21.88 -7.35 -25.90
N LYS A 216 -20.93 -6.49 -25.48
CA LYS A 216 -20.68 -5.17 -26.07
C LYS A 216 -19.59 -5.20 -27.15
N GLY A 217 -18.83 -6.28 -27.28
CA GLY A 217 -17.71 -6.40 -28.22
C GLY A 217 -16.51 -5.53 -27.88
N VAL A 218 -16.32 -5.18 -26.58
CA VAL A 218 -15.19 -4.41 -26.05
C VAL A 218 -14.20 -5.32 -25.30
N LYS A 219 -12.97 -4.86 -25.12
CA LYS A 219 -11.92 -5.65 -24.45
C LYS A 219 -11.46 -5.06 -23.13
N LEU A 220 -11.53 -3.75 -22.98
CA LEU A 220 -11.02 -3.04 -21.83
C LEU A 220 -12.15 -2.42 -21.01
N ASP A 221 -12.00 -2.38 -19.70
CA ASP A 221 -12.98 -1.78 -18.78
C ASP A 221 -13.22 -0.30 -19.07
N ASN A 222 -12.20 0.42 -19.57
CA ASN A 222 -12.32 1.82 -19.93
C ASN A 222 -13.13 2.08 -21.21
N GLU A 223 -13.47 1.05 -21.95
CA GLU A 223 -14.36 1.11 -23.14
C GLU A 223 -15.84 0.97 -22.76
N LEU A 224 -16.14 0.55 -21.51
CA LEU A 224 -17.51 0.45 -21.01
C LEU A 224 -18.12 1.84 -20.80
N GLU A 225 -19.36 2.00 -21.24
CA GLU A 225 -20.13 3.23 -21.09
C GLU A 225 -20.91 3.27 -19.77
N VAL A 226 -21.54 4.41 -19.46
CA VAL A 226 -22.30 4.62 -18.22
C VAL A 226 -23.38 3.55 -18.03
N ALA A 227 -24.14 3.23 -19.08
CA ALA A 227 -25.21 2.23 -19.01
C ALA A 227 -24.69 0.82 -18.67
N ASP A 228 -23.52 0.48 -19.20
CA ASP A 228 -22.86 -0.82 -18.94
C ASP A 228 -22.38 -0.91 -17.48
N LEU A 229 -21.79 0.18 -16.95
CA LEU A 229 -21.35 0.27 -15.57
C LEU A 229 -22.53 0.22 -14.59
N GLN A 230 -23.67 0.83 -14.92
CA GLN A 230 -24.91 0.71 -14.16
C GLN A 230 -25.44 -0.72 -14.14
N GLU A 231 -25.40 -1.40 -15.29
CA GLU A 231 -25.78 -2.81 -15.39
C GLU A 231 -24.85 -3.69 -14.54
N LEU A 232 -23.54 -3.46 -14.58
CA LEU A 232 -22.56 -4.18 -13.76
C LEU A 232 -22.84 -4.02 -12.26
N VAL A 233 -23.05 -2.79 -11.76
CA VAL A 233 -23.38 -2.55 -10.36
C VAL A 233 -24.64 -3.31 -9.94
N LYS A 234 -25.67 -3.31 -10.80
CA LYS A 234 -26.91 -4.06 -10.53
C LYS A 234 -26.68 -5.57 -10.46
N LYS A 235 -25.92 -6.13 -11.43
CA LYS A 235 -25.57 -7.56 -11.47
C LYS A 235 -24.71 -7.95 -10.27
N PHE A 236 -23.75 -7.12 -9.89
CA PHE A 236 -22.89 -7.35 -8.73
C PHE A 236 -23.68 -7.40 -7.41
N LYS A 237 -24.59 -6.45 -7.21
CA LYS A 237 -25.48 -6.47 -6.03
C LYS A 237 -26.40 -7.69 -6.00
N ALA A 238 -26.87 -8.13 -7.16
CA ALA A 238 -27.65 -9.35 -7.26
C ALA A 238 -26.82 -10.60 -6.88
N ALA A 239 -25.57 -10.69 -7.37
CA ALA A 239 -24.63 -11.77 -7.02
C ALA A 239 -24.30 -11.75 -5.51
N VAL A 240 -24.11 -10.57 -4.92
CA VAL A 240 -23.94 -10.40 -3.45
C VAL A 240 -25.12 -10.99 -2.70
N LYS A 241 -26.32 -10.63 -3.10
CA LYS A 241 -27.55 -11.12 -2.44
C LYS A 241 -27.73 -12.64 -2.60
N GLU A 242 -27.45 -13.17 -3.79
CA GLU A 242 -27.52 -14.59 -4.07
C GLU A 242 -26.55 -15.41 -3.21
N GLN A 243 -25.28 -14.99 -3.13
CA GLN A 243 -24.24 -15.74 -2.42
C GLN A 243 -24.30 -15.55 -0.89
N THR A 244 -24.60 -14.33 -0.40
CA THR A 244 -24.54 -14.01 1.02
C THR A 244 -25.91 -14.06 1.70
N GLY A 245 -27.00 -14.05 0.95
CA GLY A 245 -28.38 -13.93 1.47
C GLY A 245 -28.72 -12.53 1.97
N LYS A 246 -27.83 -11.54 1.81
CA LYS A 246 -28.00 -10.16 2.30
C LYS A 246 -27.89 -9.16 1.16
N ASP A 247 -28.59 -8.04 1.29
CA ASP A 247 -28.41 -6.92 0.37
C ASP A 247 -27.04 -6.24 0.60
N PHE A 248 -26.50 -5.64 -0.45
CA PHE A 248 -25.27 -4.83 -0.34
C PHE A 248 -25.54 -3.62 0.59
N PRO A 249 -24.67 -3.31 1.59
CA PRO A 249 -24.95 -2.26 2.57
C PRO A 249 -24.98 -0.87 1.92
N ASN A 250 -26.08 -0.14 2.16
CA ASN A 250 -26.24 1.24 1.69
C ASN A 250 -25.78 2.29 2.72
N ASP A 251 -25.74 1.94 4.02
CA ASP A 251 -25.25 2.85 5.05
C ASP A 251 -23.73 2.95 5.02
N SER A 252 -23.21 4.16 4.83
CA SER A 252 -21.76 4.41 4.69
C SER A 252 -20.98 4.05 5.96
N TYR A 253 -21.57 4.19 7.15
CA TYR A 253 -20.90 3.79 8.38
C TYR A 253 -20.92 2.28 8.59
N GLU A 254 -21.96 1.58 8.16
CA GLU A 254 -21.96 0.11 8.11
C GLU A 254 -20.85 -0.39 7.18
N GLN A 255 -20.70 0.24 6.01
CA GLN A 255 -19.59 -0.05 5.09
C GLN A 255 -18.22 0.19 5.75
N LEU A 256 -18.05 1.32 6.45
CA LEU A 256 -16.80 1.68 7.12
C LEU A 256 -16.41 0.65 8.20
N TRP A 257 -17.34 0.28 9.07
CA TRP A 257 -17.11 -0.72 10.11
C TRP A 257 -16.83 -2.11 9.53
N GLY A 258 -17.56 -2.49 8.48
CA GLY A 258 -17.29 -3.72 7.74
C GLY A 258 -15.85 -3.76 7.21
N ALA A 259 -15.40 -2.68 6.58
CA ALA A 259 -14.05 -2.57 6.01
C ALA A 259 -12.95 -2.54 7.08
N ILE A 260 -13.13 -1.81 8.19
CA ILE A 260 -12.19 -1.80 9.33
C ILE A 260 -11.99 -3.21 9.87
N CYS A 261 -13.08 -3.94 10.10
CA CYS A 261 -13.04 -5.30 10.61
C CYS A 261 -12.38 -6.26 9.61
N ALA A 262 -12.72 -6.16 8.32
CA ALA A 262 -12.11 -6.99 7.27
C ALA A 262 -10.59 -6.79 7.17
N VAL A 263 -10.10 -5.56 7.38
CA VAL A 263 -8.65 -5.30 7.44
C VAL A 263 -8.02 -5.99 8.66
N PHE A 264 -8.66 -6.00 9.84
CA PHE A 264 -8.17 -6.77 10.98
C PHE A 264 -8.20 -8.27 10.69
N ASP A 265 -9.29 -8.79 10.11
CA ASP A 265 -9.41 -10.20 9.73
C ASP A 265 -8.31 -10.62 8.75
N SER A 266 -7.91 -9.73 7.83
CA SER A 266 -6.87 -10.01 6.85
C SER A 266 -5.48 -10.31 7.46
N TRP A 267 -5.24 -9.91 8.73
CA TRP A 267 -4.02 -10.28 9.45
C TRP A 267 -3.91 -11.78 9.66
N MET A 268 -5.03 -12.49 9.82
CA MET A 268 -5.08 -13.93 10.05
C MET A 268 -5.49 -14.75 8.83
N ASN A 269 -5.51 -14.16 7.62
CA ASN A 269 -5.73 -14.95 6.41
C ASN A 269 -4.50 -15.85 6.12
N ASP A 270 -4.69 -16.96 5.40
CA ASP A 270 -3.67 -17.99 5.17
C ASP A 270 -2.41 -17.43 4.49
N ARG A 271 -2.57 -16.55 3.50
CA ARG A 271 -1.43 -15.92 2.79
C ARG A 271 -0.60 -15.03 3.72
N ALA A 272 -1.25 -14.27 4.61
CA ALA A 272 -0.56 -13.42 5.58
C ALA A 272 0.14 -14.26 6.66
N ILE A 273 -0.48 -15.33 7.14
CA ILE A 273 0.12 -16.29 8.09
C ILE A 273 1.36 -16.95 7.48
N LEU A 274 1.26 -17.44 6.24
CA LEU A 274 2.37 -18.08 5.55
C LEU A 274 3.54 -17.12 5.35
N TYR A 275 3.25 -15.90 4.85
CA TYR A 275 4.25 -14.86 4.65
C TYR A 275 4.98 -14.51 5.95
N ARG A 276 4.22 -14.30 7.05
CA ARG A 276 4.81 -14.00 8.34
C ARG A 276 5.72 -15.12 8.85
N LYS A 277 5.34 -16.38 8.64
CA LYS A 277 6.19 -17.53 9.00
C LYS A 277 7.50 -17.54 8.21
N MET A 278 7.45 -17.23 6.91
CA MET A 278 8.63 -17.18 6.04
C MET A 278 9.58 -16.05 6.41
N GLU A 279 9.02 -14.87 6.74
CA GLU A 279 9.79 -13.66 7.05
C GLU A 279 10.12 -13.51 8.56
N GLY A 280 9.74 -14.48 9.40
CA GLY A 280 9.96 -14.40 10.84
C GLY A 280 9.23 -13.27 11.55
N ILE A 281 8.07 -12.83 11.02
CA ILE A 281 7.26 -11.75 11.59
C ILE A 281 6.34 -12.30 12.68
N PRO A 282 6.44 -11.79 13.93
CA PRO A 282 5.61 -12.26 15.05
C PRO A 282 4.11 -11.97 14.84
N ALA A 283 3.27 -12.94 15.20
CA ALA A 283 1.82 -12.82 15.05
C ALA A 283 1.22 -11.72 15.95
N GLU A 284 1.80 -11.52 17.13
CA GLU A 284 1.39 -10.52 18.13
C GLU A 284 1.66 -9.07 17.70
N TRP A 285 2.33 -8.84 16.57
CA TRP A 285 2.55 -7.47 16.08
C TRP A 285 1.26 -6.81 15.60
N GLY A 286 0.29 -7.57 15.11
CA GLY A 286 -0.95 -7.05 14.58
C GLY A 286 -0.77 -6.17 13.34
N THR A 287 -1.87 -5.64 12.83
CA THR A 287 -1.90 -4.62 11.77
C THR A 287 -2.64 -3.38 12.23
N ALA A 288 -2.16 -2.21 11.84
CA ALA A 288 -2.93 -0.98 11.94
C ALA A 288 -3.95 -0.89 10.79
N VAL A 289 -4.98 -0.10 10.96
CA VAL A 289 -5.95 0.27 9.93
C VAL A 289 -5.81 1.75 9.62
N ASN A 290 -5.57 2.09 8.35
CA ASN A 290 -5.49 3.46 7.89
C ASN A 290 -6.75 3.82 7.11
N VAL A 291 -7.51 4.79 7.59
CA VAL A 291 -8.66 5.39 6.90
C VAL A 291 -8.23 6.74 6.36
N GLN A 292 -8.38 6.96 5.07
CA GLN A 292 -7.85 8.15 4.40
C GLN A 292 -8.82 8.65 3.35
N ALA A 293 -8.97 9.97 3.21
CA ALA A 293 -9.74 10.58 2.14
C ALA A 293 -9.26 10.08 0.78
N MET A 294 -10.20 9.74 -0.09
CA MET A 294 -9.90 9.40 -1.48
C MET A 294 -9.50 10.65 -2.27
N VAL A 295 -8.51 10.47 -3.13
CA VAL A 295 -8.13 11.38 -4.22
C VAL A 295 -8.04 10.56 -5.50
N PHE A 296 -8.38 11.16 -6.63
CA PHE A 296 -8.69 10.44 -7.85
C PHE A 296 -7.78 10.83 -9.01
N GLY A 297 -7.03 9.87 -9.53
CA GLY A 297 -6.21 10.03 -10.72
C GLY A 297 -6.96 9.83 -12.05
N ASN A 298 -8.24 9.48 -11.98
CA ASN A 298 -9.10 9.17 -13.13
C ASN A 298 -10.26 10.16 -13.32
N MET A 299 -10.03 11.45 -12.99
CA MET A 299 -11.00 12.53 -13.20
C MET A 299 -10.77 13.31 -14.50
N GLY A 300 -10.08 12.72 -15.49
CA GLY A 300 -9.79 13.32 -16.77
C GLY A 300 -8.30 13.57 -17.01
N ASP A 301 -7.98 14.29 -18.08
CA ASP A 301 -6.60 14.44 -18.60
C ASP A 301 -5.67 15.29 -17.72
N THR A 302 -6.20 16.04 -16.76
CA THR A 302 -5.43 16.78 -15.76
C THR A 302 -5.19 15.97 -14.49
N SER A 303 -5.60 14.71 -14.49
CA SER A 303 -5.47 13.78 -13.39
C SER A 303 -4.59 12.59 -13.79
N ALA A 304 -3.81 12.06 -12.83
CA ALA A 304 -2.91 10.96 -13.06
C ALA A 304 -2.66 10.19 -11.75
N THR A 305 -2.13 8.99 -11.87
CA THR A 305 -1.58 8.25 -10.73
C THR A 305 -0.24 7.63 -11.11
N GLY A 306 0.64 7.40 -10.13
CA GLY A 306 1.94 6.83 -10.41
C GLY A 306 2.69 6.35 -9.19
N VAL A 307 3.80 5.69 -9.49
CA VAL A 307 4.79 5.22 -8.52
C VAL A 307 6.16 5.73 -8.92
N CYS A 308 6.96 6.13 -7.96
CA CYS A 308 8.29 6.65 -8.24
C CYS A 308 9.31 6.31 -7.17
N PHE A 309 10.57 6.35 -7.57
CA PHE A 309 11.73 6.04 -6.75
C PHE A 309 12.73 7.19 -6.83
N SER A 310 13.23 7.63 -5.68
CA SER A 310 14.23 8.69 -5.64
C SER A 310 15.58 8.28 -6.28
N ARG A 311 15.87 6.96 -6.35
CA ARG A 311 17.01 6.36 -7.02
C ARG A 311 16.58 5.09 -7.74
N ASP A 312 17.36 4.63 -8.72
CA ASP A 312 17.09 3.37 -9.42
C ASP A 312 17.27 2.16 -8.50
N ALA A 313 16.17 1.45 -8.23
CA ALA A 313 16.13 0.28 -7.34
C ALA A 313 16.90 -0.93 -7.90
N GLY A 314 17.13 -1.00 -9.20
CA GLY A 314 17.80 -2.11 -9.87
C GLY A 314 19.33 -1.97 -9.87
N ASN A 315 19.87 -0.76 -10.09
CA ASN A 315 21.28 -0.52 -10.26
C ASN A 315 21.89 0.52 -9.29
N GLY A 316 21.05 1.21 -8.51
CA GLY A 316 21.46 2.21 -7.53
C GLY A 316 21.90 3.56 -8.13
N GLU A 317 21.63 3.83 -9.41
CA GLU A 317 21.89 5.14 -10.00
C GLU A 317 21.10 6.23 -9.26
N ASN A 318 21.74 7.36 -8.93
CA ASN A 318 21.04 8.52 -8.36
C ASN A 318 20.27 9.22 -9.49
N LEU A 319 19.18 8.60 -9.88
CA LEU A 319 18.28 9.07 -10.93
C LEU A 319 16.84 8.89 -10.45
N PHE A 320 16.12 9.99 -10.35
CA PHE A 320 14.68 9.99 -10.13
C PHE A 320 13.99 9.25 -11.27
N ASN A 321 13.20 8.24 -10.96
CA ASN A 321 12.56 7.39 -11.96
C ASN A 321 11.21 6.89 -11.45
N GLY A 322 10.39 6.37 -12.36
CA GLY A 322 9.07 5.83 -12.04
C GLY A 322 8.14 5.88 -13.23
N GLU A 323 6.91 5.50 -12.97
CA GLU A 323 5.88 5.34 -13.99
C GLU A 323 4.58 6.00 -13.55
N TYR A 324 3.83 6.52 -14.52
CA TYR A 324 2.53 7.14 -14.29
C TYR A 324 1.55 6.84 -15.43
N LEU A 325 0.27 6.96 -15.13
CA LEU A 325 -0.81 6.88 -16.10
C LEU A 325 -1.74 8.10 -15.95
N ILE A 326 -2.01 8.76 -17.05
CA ILE A 326 -3.04 9.82 -17.12
C ILE A 326 -4.42 9.15 -17.09
N ASN A 327 -5.35 9.79 -16.38
CA ASN A 327 -6.73 9.36 -16.25
C ASN A 327 -6.84 7.87 -15.82
N ALA A 328 -6.23 7.54 -14.68
CA ALA A 328 -6.13 6.18 -14.16
C ALA A 328 -6.17 6.14 -12.62
N GLN A 329 -6.61 5.02 -12.07
CA GLN A 329 -6.46 4.71 -10.65
C GLN A 329 -5.16 3.92 -10.38
N GLY A 330 -4.74 3.82 -9.11
CA GLY A 330 -3.51 3.13 -8.72
C GLY A 330 -3.47 1.65 -9.14
N GLU A 331 -4.61 0.99 -9.16
CA GLU A 331 -4.75 -0.40 -9.61
C GLU A 331 -4.38 -0.56 -11.09
N ASP A 332 -4.72 0.41 -11.94
CA ASP A 332 -4.45 0.37 -13.38
C ASP A 332 -2.95 0.39 -13.69
N VAL A 333 -2.14 1.05 -12.85
CA VAL A 333 -0.66 1.08 -12.98
C VAL A 333 -0.07 -0.30 -12.68
N VAL A 334 -0.62 -1.00 -11.69
CA VAL A 334 -0.10 -2.30 -11.23
C VAL A 334 -0.60 -3.46 -12.10
N ALA A 335 -1.82 -3.35 -12.63
CA ALA A 335 -2.45 -4.40 -13.43
C ALA A 335 -1.78 -4.62 -14.80
N GLY A 336 -1.00 -3.65 -15.29
CA GLY A 336 -0.29 -3.77 -16.58
C GLY A 336 -1.19 -3.80 -17.81
N ILE A 337 -2.46 -3.40 -17.67
CA ILE A 337 -3.45 -3.37 -18.76
C ILE A 337 -3.13 -2.27 -19.77
N ARG A 338 -2.62 -1.13 -19.28
CA ARG A 338 -2.15 0.00 -20.06
C ARG A 338 -0.64 0.12 -19.91
N THR A 339 0.07 0.54 -20.97
CA THR A 339 1.51 0.82 -20.91
C THR A 339 1.75 2.11 -20.12
N PRO A 340 2.37 2.07 -18.93
CA PRO A 340 2.66 3.27 -18.18
C PRO A 340 3.72 4.13 -18.88
N GLN A 341 3.62 5.43 -18.68
CA GLN A 341 4.57 6.43 -19.17
C GLN A 341 5.61 6.70 -18.08
N GLN A 342 6.80 7.08 -18.48
CA GLN A 342 7.90 7.36 -17.56
C GLN A 342 7.78 8.76 -16.94
N ILE A 343 8.22 8.94 -15.70
CA ILE A 343 8.17 10.23 -15.00
C ILE A 343 9.17 11.22 -15.59
N THR A 344 10.42 10.80 -15.82
CA THR A 344 11.47 11.67 -16.33
C THR A 344 11.64 11.52 -17.85
N LYS A 345 12.03 12.61 -18.52
CA LYS A 345 12.34 12.59 -19.96
C LYS A 345 13.46 11.61 -20.28
N ILE A 346 14.54 11.59 -19.49
CA ILE A 346 15.64 10.65 -19.68
C ILE A 346 15.19 9.20 -19.49
N GLY A 347 14.31 8.92 -18.54
CA GLY A 347 13.70 7.60 -18.35
C GLY A 347 12.88 7.18 -19.56
N SER A 348 12.06 8.10 -20.10
CA SER A 348 11.22 7.89 -21.28
C SER A 348 12.08 7.61 -22.53
N GLN A 349 13.15 8.36 -22.73
CA GLN A 349 14.09 8.14 -23.84
C GLN A 349 14.79 6.79 -23.74
N ARG A 350 15.31 6.43 -22.57
CA ARG A 350 15.93 5.11 -22.33
C ARG A 350 14.94 3.95 -22.51
N TRP A 351 13.66 4.17 -22.15
CA TRP A 351 12.59 3.19 -22.37
C TRP A 351 12.28 3.03 -23.85
N ALA A 352 12.13 4.12 -24.61
CA ALA A 352 11.86 4.12 -26.05
C ALA A 352 12.98 3.47 -26.84
N GLU A 353 14.25 3.78 -26.54
CA GLU A 353 15.42 3.14 -27.14
C GLU A 353 15.38 1.61 -26.96
N ARG A 354 15.07 1.12 -25.74
CA ARG A 354 14.94 -0.31 -25.46
C ARG A 354 13.77 -0.96 -26.14
N ALA A 355 12.67 -0.22 -26.32
CA ALA A 355 11.45 -0.69 -26.99
C ALA A 355 11.53 -0.60 -28.53
N GLY A 356 12.57 0.09 -29.07
CA GLY A 356 12.72 0.31 -30.52
C GLY A 356 11.71 1.32 -31.06
N ILE A 357 11.28 2.28 -30.23
CA ILE A 357 10.30 3.34 -30.57
C ILE A 357 11.07 4.59 -30.95
N SER A 358 10.66 5.28 -32.03
CA SER A 358 11.29 6.54 -32.44
C SER A 358 10.99 7.69 -31.48
N GLU A 359 11.83 8.73 -31.46
CA GLU A 359 11.60 9.90 -30.59
C GLU A 359 10.29 10.64 -30.94
N GLU A 360 9.94 10.72 -32.23
CA GLU A 360 8.68 11.30 -32.67
C GLU A 360 7.47 10.53 -32.13
N GLU A 361 7.52 9.20 -32.19
CA GLU A 361 6.46 8.34 -31.65
C GLU A 361 6.42 8.40 -30.13
N ARG A 362 7.58 8.42 -29.44
CA ARG A 362 7.68 8.59 -28.00
C ARG A 362 6.99 9.87 -27.54
N VAL A 363 7.34 10.99 -28.12
CA VAL A 363 6.76 12.30 -27.77
C VAL A 363 5.25 12.34 -28.02
N ALA A 364 4.80 11.74 -29.13
CA ALA A 364 3.39 11.77 -29.52
C ALA A 364 2.50 10.87 -28.68
N LYS A 365 3.00 9.66 -28.29
CA LYS A 365 2.16 8.65 -27.64
C LYS A 365 2.54 8.36 -26.18
N TYR A 366 3.81 8.59 -25.80
CA TYR A 366 4.37 8.23 -24.51
C TYR A 366 5.22 9.37 -23.90
N PRO A 367 4.70 10.60 -23.85
CA PRO A 367 5.44 11.70 -23.25
C PRO A 367 5.73 11.40 -21.78
N SER A 368 6.89 11.82 -21.28
CA SER A 368 7.18 11.74 -19.84
C SER A 368 6.27 12.71 -19.06
N MET A 369 6.15 12.51 -17.74
CA MET A 369 5.45 13.47 -16.88
C MET A 369 6.14 14.84 -16.91
N GLU A 370 7.47 14.86 -17.00
CA GLU A 370 8.28 16.07 -17.14
C GLU A 370 7.85 16.91 -18.38
N GLU A 371 7.41 16.25 -19.45
CA GLU A 371 6.93 16.89 -20.69
C GLU A 371 5.43 17.17 -20.67
N ALA A 372 4.61 16.24 -20.14
CA ALA A 372 3.16 16.33 -20.17
C ALA A 372 2.57 17.18 -19.03
N MET A 373 3.20 17.17 -17.85
CA MET A 373 2.74 17.84 -16.63
C MET A 373 3.91 18.55 -15.91
N PRO A 374 4.61 19.53 -16.55
CA PRO A 374 5.88 20.06 -16.08
C PRO A 374 5.83 20.69 -14.68
N GLU A 375 4.74 21.35 -14.30
CA GLU A 375 4.61 21.99 -12.98
C GLU A 375 4.42 20.91 -11.88
N ILE A 376 3.64 19.88 -12.16
CA ILE A 376 3.48 18.72 -11.25
C ILE A 376 4.81 17.97 -11.11
N TYR A 377 5.53 17.77 -12.21
CA TYR A 377 6.84 17.13 -12.18
C TYR A 377 7.83 17.90 -11.30
N LYS A 378 7.91 19.22 -11.42
CA LYS A 378 8.77 20.05 -10.57
C LYS A 378 8.43 19.92 -9.09
N GLU A 379 7.14 19.93 -8.74
CA GLU A 379 6.69 19.73 -7.37
C GLU A 379 7.04 18.34 -6.87
N LEU A 380 6.80 17.30 -7.70
CA LEU A 380 7.11 15.92 -7.39
C LEU A 380 8.61 15.71 -7.16
N ASP A 381 9.47 16.29 -8.03
CA ASP A 381 10.93 16.22 -7.91
C ASP A 381 11.43 16.92 -6.64
N MET A 382 10.89 18.10 -6.33
CA MET A 382 11.23 18.80 -5.08
C MET A 382 10.84 17.97 -3.85
N LEU A 383 9.67 17.34 -3.86
CA LEU A 383 9.15 16.59 -2.71
C LEU A 383 9.84 15.23 -2.56
N GLN A 384 10.21 14.53 -3.65
CA GLN A 384 10.98 13.30 -3.55
C GLN A 384 12.37 13.55 -2.97
N ASN A 385 13.05 14.65 -3.37
CA ASN A 385 14.32 15.07 -2.77
C ASN A 385 14.17 15.38 -1.28
N LYS A 386 13.08 16.07 -0.88
CA LYS A 386 12.76 16.35 0.52
C LYS A 386 12.59 15.07 1.33
N LEU A 387 11.87 14.09 0.80
CA LEU A 387 11.65 12.79 1.45
C LEU A 387 12.94 11.99 1.59
N GLU A 388 13.76 11.88 0.53
CA GLU A 388 15.04 11.19 0.59
C GLU A 388 15.98 11.81 1.63
N ASN A 389 16.09 13.14 1.65
CA ASN A 389 16.90 13.86 2.63
C ASN A 389 16.39 13.68 4.06
N HIS A 390 15.05 13.69 4.26
CA HIS A 390 14.44 13.52 5.58
C HIS A 390 14.65 12.12 6.15
N TYR A 391 14.36 11.08 5.36
CA TYR A 391 14.54 9.68 5.77
C TYR A 391 16.00 9.21 5.63
N ARG A 392 16.83 9.99 4.96
CA ARG A 392 18.24 9.68 4.66
C ARG A 392 18.42 8.33 3.99
N ASP A 393 17.46 7.94 3.16
CA ASP A 393 17.45 6.69 2.41
C ASP A 393 16.61 6.84 1.15
N MET A 394 16.91 6.01 0.12
CA MET A 394 16.11 5.91 -1.09
C MET A 394 14.64 5.66 -0.75
N GLN A 395 13.77 6.43 -1.38
CA GLN A 395 12.32 6.35 -1.17
C GLN A 395 11.60 5.73 -2.36
N ASP A 396 10.62 4.91 -2.06
CA ASP A 396 9.58 4.35 -2.93
C ASP A 396 8.27 5.06 -2.56
N MET A 397 7.67 5.75 -3.52
CA MET A 397 6.56 6.66 -3.30
C MET A 397 5.40 6.35 -4.24
N GLU A 398 4.18 6.44 -3.70
CA GLU A 398 2.94 6.38 -4.45
C GLU A 398 2.29 7.76 -4.43
N PHE A 399 1.86 8.25 -5.60
CA PHE A 399 1.26 9.56 -5.73
C PHE A 399 0.04 9.55 -6.66
N THR A 400 -0.81 10.55 -6.49
CA THR A 400 -1.95 10.83 -7.35
C THR A 400 -2.02 12.32 -7.65
N VAL A 401 -2.31 12.66 -8.88
CA VAL A 401 -2.63 14.02 -9.31
C VAL A 401 -4.12 14.07 -9.55
N GLN A 402 -4.83 14.88 -8.79
CA GLN A 402 -6.26 15.12 -8.99
C GLN A 402 -6.46 16.54 -9.50
N GLU A 403 -6.90 16.69 -10.74
CA GLU A 403 -7.21 17.99 -11.35
C GLU A 403 -6.07 19.01 -11.17
N GLY A 404 -4.84 18.58 -11.48
CA GLY A 404 -3.63 19.40 -11.36
C GLY A 404 -3.09 19.58 -9.94
N LYS A 405 -3.62 18.90 -8.94
CA LYS A 405 -3.11 18.93 -7.56
C LYS A 405 -2.44 17.62 -7.19
N LEU A 406 -1.17 17.70 -6.77
CA LEU A 406 -0.37 16.54 -6.35
C LEU A 406 -0.70 16.10 -4.92
N TRP A 407 -0.77 14.77 -4.72
CA TRP A 407 -0.98 14.12 -3.44
C TRP A 407 -0.09 12.89 -3.31
N PHE A 408 0.57 12.73 -2.15
CA PHE A 408 1.30 11.53 -1.80
C PHE A 408 0.42 10.57 -1.00
N LEU A 409 0.34 9.32 -1.44
CA LEU A 409 -0.48 8.29 -0.80
C LEU A 409 0.32 7.39 0.12
N GLN A 410 1.62 7.24 -0.14
CA GLN A 410 2.54 6.41 0.62
C GLN A 410 3.98 6.80 0.32
N THR A 411 4.85 6.67 1.32
CA THR A 411 6.30 6.57 1.14
C THR A 411 6.84 5.41 1.99
N ARG A 412 7.92 4.80 1.52
CA ARG A 412 8.67 3.78 2.25
C ARG A 412 10.10 3.74 1.75
N ASN A 413 11.00 3.18 2.56
CA ASN A 413 12.35 2.88 2.08
C ASN A 413 12.26 1.90 0.91
N GLY A 414 12.85 2.26 -0.21
CA GLY A 414 12.75 1.51 -1.46
C GLY A 414 13.37 0.11 -1.34
N LYS A 415 12.59 -0.93 -1.70
CA LYS A 415 13.16 -2.26 -1.93
C LYS A 415 14.08 -2.18 -3.13
N ARG A 416 15.25 -2.82 -3.05
CA ARG A 416 16.32 -2.71 -4.05
C ARG A 416 17.09 -4.00 -4.17
N THR A 417 17.77 -4.21 -5.30
CA THR A 417 18.68 -5.36 -5.52
C THR A 417 19.89 -5.28 -4.60
N GLY A 418 20.61 -6.38 -4.41
CA GLY A 418 21.85 -6.41 -3.62
C GLY A 418 22.90 -5.44 -4.16
N SER A 419 23.06 -5.31 -5.50
CA SER A 419 24.00 -4.35 -6.12
C SER A 419 23.60 -2.90 -5.89
N ALA A 420 22.31 -2.58 -6.05
CA ALA A 420 21.77 -1.24 -5.77
C ALA A 420 21.90 -0.88 -4.29
N MET A 421 21.68 -1.83 -3.38
CA MET A 421 21.80 -1.64 -1.94
C MET A 421 23.20 -1.15 -1.55
N VAL A 422 24.25 -1.85 -2.04
CA VAL A 422 25.64 -1.46 -1.75
C VAL A 422 25.97 -0.10 -2.37
N LYS A 423 25.59 0.11 -3.63
CA LYS A 423 25.88 1.37 -4.32
C LYS A 423 25.20 2.56 -3.63
N ILE A 424 23.90 2.44 -3.34
CA ILE A 424 23.13 3.51 -2.66
C ILE A 424 23.72 3.80 -1.28
N ALA A 425 24.06 2.78 -0.48
CA ALA A 425 24.66 2.97 0.83
C ALA A 425 25.99 3.77 0.71
N MET A 426 26.85 3.43 -0.24
CA MET A 426 28.11 4.14 -0.48
C MET A 426 27.90 5.58 -0.98
N ASP A 427 26.94 5.80 -1.85
CA ASP A 427 26.65 7.13 -2.38
C ASP A 427 26.08 8.04 -1.28
N LEU A 428 25.17 7.54 -0.44
CA LEU A 428 24.63 8.30 0.72
C LEU A 428 25.71 8.69 1.73
N VAL A 429 26.75 7.84 1.92
CA VAL A 429 27.94 8.22 2.74
C VAL A 429 28.73 9.34 2.07
N ARG A 430 29.01 9.23 0.77
CA ARG A 430 29.75 10.25 -0.01
C ARG A 430 29.02 11.60 -0.02
N GLU A 431 27.70 11.56 -0.10
CA GLU A 431 26.81 12.72 -0.04
C GLU A 431 26.68 13.29 1.38
N GLY A 432 27.21 12.61 2.41
CA GLY A 432 27.15 13.05 3.81
C GLY A 432 25.80 12.89 4.47
N LEU A 433 24.88 12.13 3.87
CA LEU A 433 23.55 11.88 4.41
C LEU A 433 23.55 10.85 5.56
N ILE A 434 24.47 9.86 5.50
CA ILE A 434 24.62 8.84 6.53
C ILE A 434 26.11 8.61 6.83
N ASP A 435 26.40 8.02 7.99
CA ASP A 435 27.73 7.56 8.35
C ASP A 435 28.01 6.12 7.85
N GLU A 436 29.27 5.71 7.87
CA GLU A 436 29.71 4.37 7.42
C GLU A 436 29.05 3.24 8.23
N LYS A 437 28.84 3.46 9.54
CA LYS A 437 28.18 2.49 10.40
C LYS A 437 26.72 2.27 9.98
N THR A 438 26.00 3.34 9.70
CA THR A 438 24.62 3.28 9.19
C THR A 438 24.58 2.60 7.83
N ALA A 439 25.51 2.91 6.92
CA ALA A 439 25.61 2.26 5.62
C ALA A 439 25.81 0.74 5.75
N LEU A 440 26.73 0.32 6.64
CA LEU A 440 26.96 -1.10 6.91
C LEU A 440 25.73 -1.80 7.47
N LEU A 441 25.02 -1.17 8.44
CA LEU A 441 23.81 -1.73 9.04
C LEU A 441 22.63 -1.85 8.04
N ARG A 442 22.62 -1.05 6.97
CA ARG A 442 21.62 -1.13 5.91
C ARG A 442 21.92 -2.19 4.84
N CYS A 443 23.14 -2.71 4.80
CA CYS A 443 23.50 -3.80 3.92
C CYS A 443 23.01 -5.14 4.51
N GLU A 444 21.90 -5.64 4.02
CA GLU A 444 21.32 -6.92 4.42
C GLU A 444 22.21 -8.08 3.91
N PRO A 445 22.80 -8.92 4.80
CA PRO A 445 23.72 -9.97 4.38
C PRO A 445 23.13 -10.93 3.35
N ASN A 446 21.86 -11.31 3.50
CA ASN A 446 21.18 -12.24 2.59
C ASN A 446 21.07 -11.70 1.16
N LYS A 447 21.01 -10.37 0.99
CA LYS A 447 21.00 -9.76 -0.35
C LYS A 447 22.37 -9.70 -1.02
N LEU A 448 23.45 -9.87 -0.26
CA LEU A 448 24.80 -9.97 -0.84
C LEU A 448 24.97 -11.27 -1.62
N ASP A 449 24.22 -12.33 -1.29
CA ASP A 449 24.23 -13.58 -2.05
C ASP A 449 23.79 -13.38 -3.51
N GLU A 450 22.95 -12.37 -3.78
CA GLU A 450 22.54 -12.00 -5.14
C GLU A 450 23.75 -11.61 -6.01
N LEU A 451 24.81 -11.07 -5.41
CA LEU A 451 26.03 -10.66 -6.11
C LEU A 451 26.91 -11.86 -6.51
N LEU A 452 26.65 -13.03 -5.95
CA LEU A 452 27.36 -14.27 -6.27
C LEU A 452 26.68 -15.03 -7.42
N HIS A 453 25.48 -14.63 -7.84
CA HIS A 453 24.81 -15.28 -8.97
C HIS A 453 25.58 -15.06 -10.29
N PRO A 454 25.62 -16.07 -11.16
CA PRO A 454 26.19 -15.92 -12.50
C PRO A 454 25.50 -14.78 -13.27
N VAL A 455 26.29 -13.98 -13.96
CA VAL A 455 25.82 -12.90 -14.84
C VAL A 455 26.43 -13.05 -16.22
N PHE A 456 25.72 -12.58 -17.24
CA PHE A 456 26.29 -12.53 -18.59
C PHE A 456 27.38 -11.47 -18.69
N ASP A 457 28.44 -11.78 -19.48
CA ASP A 457 29.38 -10.76 -19.90
C ASP A 457 28.67 -9.63 -20.66
N LYS A 458 28.96 -8.39 -20.28
CA LYS A 458 28.27 -7.21 -20.83
C LYS A 458 28.52 -7.01 -22.33
N ALA A 459 29.68 -7.36 -22.81
CA ALA A 459 30.02 -7.21 -24.23
C ALA A 459 29.35 -8.30 -25.06
N ALA A 460 29.38 -9.55 -24.56
CA ALA A 460 28.68 -10.68 -25.18
C ALA A 460 27.16 -10.45 -25.23
N LEU A 461 26.57 -9.91 -24.16
CA LEU A 461 25.14 -9.62 -24.11
C LEU A 461 24.71 -8.57 -25.16
N LYS A 462 25.53 -7.54 -25.39
CA LYS A 462 25.26 -6.53 -26.43
C LYS A 462 25.29 -7.09 -27.85
N SER A 463 26.10 -8.11 -28.12
CA SER A 463 26.20 -8.76 -29.41
C SER A 463 25.27 -9.97 -29.59
N ALA A 464 24.65 -10.44 -28.53
CA ALA A 464 23.77 -11.61 -28.57
C ALA A 464 22.44 -11.32 -29.30
N LYS A 465 21.98 -12.31 -30.08
CA LYS A 465 20.65 -12.24 -30.68
C LYS A 465 19.59 -12.46 -29.62
N VAL A 466 18.78 -11.45 -29.37
CA VAL A 466 17.60 -11.57 -28.49
C VAL A 466 16.51 -12.35 -29.22
N LEU A 467 16.09 -13.48 -28.68
CA LEU A 467 15.03 -14.31 -29.23
C LEU A 467 13.66 -13.87 -28.72
N THR A 468 13.57 -13.56 -27.43
CA THR A 468 12.34 -13.10 -26.77
C THR A 468 12.69 -12.32 -25.50
N ARG A 469 11.71 -11.61 -24.96
CA ARG A 469 11.81 -10.89 -23.69
C ARG A 469 10.65 -11.31 -22.78
N GLY A 470 10.89 -11.33 -21.47
CA GLY A 470 9.89 -11.63 -20.45
C GLY A 470 10.13 -10.81 -19.18
N LEU A 471 9.20 -10.89 -18.23
CA LEU A 471 9.38 -10.27 -16.92
C LEU A 471 10.38 -11.08 -16.09
N PRO A 472 11.38 -10.42 -15.44
CA PRO A 472 12.34 -11.11 -14.61
C PRO A 472 11.69 -11.60 -13.32
N ALA A 473 11.77 -12.91 -13.06
CA ALA A 473 11.24 -13.51 -11.83
C ALA A 473 12.32 -13.69 -10.75
N SER A 474 13.61 -13.76 -11.15
CA SER A 474 14.75 -13.93 -10.26
C SER A 474 16.00 -13.30 -10.89
N PRO A 475 16.95 -12.78 -10.08
CA PRO A 475 18.25 -12.31 -10.60
C PRO A 475 19.10 -13.49 -11.09
N GLY A 476 20.08 -13.18 -11.97
CA GLY A 476 21.08 -14.13 -12.43
C GLY A 476 20.93 -14.54 -13.90
N ALA A 477 21.80 -15.46 -14.31
CA ALA A 477 21.81 -16.04 -15.65
C ALA A 477 21.81 -17.57 -15.55
N ALA A 478 21.12 -18.22 -16.46
CA ALA A 478 21.08 -19.69 -16.52
C ALA A 478 21.27 -20.16 -17.96
N THR A 479 21.82 -21.36 -18.10
CA THR A 479 21.92 -22.09 -19.36
C THR A 479 21.32 -23.47 -19.19
N GLY A 480 20.71 -24.01 -20.24
CA GLY A 480 20.10 -25.33 -20.21
C GLY A 480 19.59 -25.76 -21.57
N GLN A 481 19.16 -27.01 -21.64
CA GLN A 481 18.49 -27.56 -22.81
C GLN A 481 17.03 -27.09 -22.81
N ILE A 482 16.56 -26.69 -24.00
CA ILE A 482 15.13 -26.40 -24.18
C ILE A 482 14.39 -27.73 -24.20
N VAL A 483 13.43 -27.89 -23.31
CA VAL A 483 12.58 -29.08 -23.17
C VAL A 483 11.13 -28.74 -23.44
#